data_141cc6535ac0ab5f4ad8fc5f3bc37c51
#
_entry.id   141cc6535ac0ab5f4ad8fc5f3bc37c51
#
_cell.length_a   1.000
_cell.length_b   1.000
_cell.length_c   1.000
_cell.angle_alpha   90.00
_cell.angle_beta   90.00
_cell.angle_gamma   90.00
#
_symmetry.space_group_name_H-M   'P 1'
#
loop_
_entity.id
_entity.type
_entity.pdbx_description
1 polymer ?
#
loop_
_entity_poly.entity_id
_entity_poly.type
_entity_poly.pdbx_seq_one_letter_code
_entity_poly.pdbx_strand_id
1 'polypeptide(L)'
;MTSTILFAAAGLITLICAAMVWRSASQSPSERGSSANSIVGLMSITIALNIWAIHLIDSVTADGINFTLATGAAIATLIVQCIYTFGVIRHGIQGLGLFLLPATAIPLFLIPVLPEAHAANWVHTSSLLETSHLLLSLTSYAVLTLAAIHALMQILLDRALKKKRMSK
;
A
#
# COMPACT_ATOMS: atom_id res chain seq x y z
N MET A 1 16.65 14.40 0.16
CA MET A 1 15.53 15.36 0.22
C MET A 1 14.43 15.09 -0.81
N THR A 2 14.74 14.84 -2.07
CA THR A 2 13.71 14.60 -3.11
C THR A 2 12.90 13.33 -2.88
N SER A 3 13.53 12.21 -2.51
CA SER A 3 12.85 10.95 -2.17
C SER A 3 11.90 11.08 -0.98
N THR A 4 12.32 11.83 0.07
CA THR A 4 11.51 12.12 1.24
C THR A 4 10.19 12.82 0.87
N ILE A 5 10.28 13.82 -0.01
CA ILE A 5 9.09 14.56 -0.48
C ILE A 5 8.17 13.64 -1.30
N LEU A 6 8.74 12.77 -2.13
CA LEU A 6 7.94 11.84 -2.94
C LEU A 6 7.20 10.81 -2.09
N PHE A 7 7.84 10.22 -1.06
CA PHE A 7 7.16 9.32 -0.14
C PHE A 7 6.05 10.02 0.64
N ALA A 8 6.32 11.25 1.13
CA ALA A 8 5.30 12.04 1.83
C ALA A 8 4.13 12.39 0.91
N ALA A 9 4.39 12.78 -0.33
CA ALA A 9 3.36 13.07 -1.33
C ALA A 9 2.54 11.81 -1.65
N ALA A 10 3.19 10.66 -1.85
CA ALA A 10 2.52 9.39 -2.07
C ALA A 10 1.62 9.01 -0.87
N GLY A 11 2.12 9.19 0.35
CA GLY A 11 1.35 8.97 1.58
C GLY A 11 0.13 9.89 1.67
N LEU A 12 0.28 11.17 1.34
CA LEU A 12 -0.82 12.12 1.34
C LEU A 12 -1.90 11.76 0.31
N ILE A 13 -1.51 11.43 -0.91
CA ILE A 13 -2.46 11.00 -1.96
C ILE A 13 -3.17 9.71 -1.53
N THR A 14 -2.46 8.78 -0.89
CA THR A 14 -3.06 7.55 -0.36
C THR A 14 -4.14 7.86 0.70
N LEU A 15 -3.91 8.83 1.59
CA LEU A 15 -4.92 9.28 2.56
C LEU A 15 -6.10 9.99 1.89
N ILE A 16 -5.86 10.77 0.84
CA ILE A 16 -6.94 11.36 0.04
C ILE A 16 -7.80 10.26 -0.59
N CYS A 17 -7.18 9.21 -1.15
CA CYS A 17 -7.90 8.05 -1.66
C CYS A 17 -8.73 7.36 -0.56
N ALA A 18 -8.18 7.21 0.65
CA ALA A 18 -8.92 6.66 1.79
C ALA A 18 -10.16 7.50 2.12
N ALA A 19 -10.02 8.82 2.15
CA ALA A 19 -11.14 9.74 2.37
C ALA A 19 -12.20 9.66 1.25
N MET A 20 -11.77 9.48 0.00
CA MET A 20 -12.68 9.27 -1.13
C MET A 20 -13.44 7.94 -1.00
N VAL A 21 -12.78 6.85 -0.62
CA VAL A 21 -13.41 5.56 -0.34
C VAL A 21 -14.45 5.70 0.78
N TRP A 22 -14.10 6.42 1.85
CA TRP A 22 -15.04 6.70 2.94
C TRP A 22 -16.30 7.43 2.44
N ARG A 23 -16.11 8.48 1.66
CA ARG A 23 -17.22 9.26 1.07
C ARG A 23 -18.08 8.40 0.13
N SER A 24 -17.45 7.60 -0.73
CA SER A 24 -18.16 6.72 -1.68
C SER A 24 -19.01 5.65 -0.99
N ALA A 25 -18.65 5.23 0.23
CA ALA A 25 -19.43 4.30 1.00
C ALA A 25 -20.84 4.85 1.36
N SER A 26 -20.99 6.18 1.42
CA SER A 26 -22.24 6.88 1.72
C SER A 26 -23.02 7.30 0.46
N GLN A 27 -22.48 7.06 -0.74
CA GLN A 27 -23.06 7.49 -2.02
C GLN A 27 -24.00 6.44 -2.63
N SER A 28 -24.85 6.89 -3.55
CA SER A 28 -25.73 6.03 -4.35
C SER A 28 -24.92 5.10 -5.28
N PRO A 29 -25.48 3.94 -5.69
CA PRO A 29 -24.77 3.01 -6.56
C PRO A 29 -24.29 3.60 -7.90
N SER A 30 -25.04 4.58 -8.45
CA SER A 30 -24.70 5.24 -9.72
C SER A 30 -23.45 6.13 -9.61
N GLU A 31 -23.21 6.74 -8.46
CA GLU A 31 -22.06 7.63 -8.23
C GLU A 31 -20.77 6.85 -7.89
N ARG A 32 -20.91 5.61 -7.40
CA ARG A 32 -19.77 4.77 -7.04
C ARG A 32 -18.85 4.42 -8.21
N GLY A 33 -19.38 4.27 -9.41
CA GLY A 33 -18.59 3.97 -10.61
C GLY A 33 -17.61 5.10 -10.97
N SER A 34 -18.06 6.35 -10.92
CA SER A 34 -17.20 7.51 -11.14
C SER A 34 -16.11 7.65 -10.07
N SER A 35 -16.46 7.38 -8.82
CA SER A 35 -15.52 7.37 -7.70
C SER A 35 -14.43 6.31 -7.85
N ALA A 36 -14.77 5.11 -8.38
CA ALA A 36 -13.81 4.04 -8.62
C ALA A 36 -12.69 4.46 -9.57
N ASN A 37 -13.05 5.06 -10.70
CA ASN A 37 -12.09 5.51 -11.70
C ASN A 37 -11.14 6.59 -11.14
N SER A 38 -11.67 7.50 -10.32
CA SER A 38 -10.86 8.52 -9.65
C SER A 38 -9.89 7.92 -8.64
N ILE A 39 -10.33 6.93 -7.86
CA ILE A 39 -9.48 6.19 -6.91
C ILE A 39 -8.37 5.46 -7.66
N VAL A 40 -8.69 4.74 -8.75
CA VAL A 40 -7.70 4.03 -9.57
C VAL A 40 -6.68 5.01 -10.16
N GLY A 41 -7.13 6.16 -10.69
CA GLY A 41 -6.25 7.18 -11.23
C GLY A 41 -5.27 7.73 -10.20
N LEU A 42 -5.76 8.10 -9.01
CA LEU A 42 -4.92 8.58 -7.92
C LEU A 42 -3.97 7.51 -7.40
N MET A 43 -4.42 6.27 -7.28
CA MET A 43 -3.56 5.14 -6.87
C MET A 43 -2.46 4.87 -7.89
N SER A 44 -2.73 5.01 -9.19
CA SER A 44 -1.71 4.90 -10.23
C SER A 44 -0.63 5.98 -10.09
N ILE A 45 -1.03 7.21 -9.74
CA ILE A 45 -0.08 8.30 -9.44
C ILE A 45 0.74 7.95 -8.19
N THR A 46 0.11 7.45 -7.14
CA THR A 46 0.81 7.04 -5.91
C THR A 46 1.83 5.93 -6.17
N ILE A 47 1.47 4.93 -6.96
CA ILE A 47 2.36 3.84 -7.38
C ILE A 47 3.56 4.40 -8.17
N ALA A 48 3.32 5.31 -9.12
CA ALA A 48 4.39 5.94 -9.90
C ALA A 48 5.34 6.75 -9.02
N LEU A 49 4.80 7.53 -8.07
CA LEU A 49 5.61 8.30 -7.11
C LEU A 49 6.44 7.38 -6.19
N ASN A 50 5.86 6.27 -5.74
CA ASN A 50 6.57 5.31 -4.90
C ASN A 50 7.70 4.61 -5.67
N ILE A 51 7.46 4.19 -6.91
CA ILE A 51 8.50 3.63 -7.79
C ILE A 51 9.63 4.64 -8.00
N TRP A 52 9.28 5.89 -8.31
CA TRP A 52 10.26 6.95 -8.51
C TRP A 52 11.07 7.22 -7.24
N ALA A 53 10.41 7.25 -6.08
CA ALA A 53 11.09 7.44 -4.80
C ALA A 53 12.06 6.29 -4.47
N ILE A 54 11.67 5.04 -4.72
CA ILE A 54 12.53 3.85 -4.56
C ILE A 54 13.75 3.95 -5.47
N HIS A 55 13.58 4.40 -6.72
CA HIS A 55 14.70 4.59 -7.64
C HIS A 55 15.68 5.67 -7.14
N LEU A 56 15.19 6.75 -6.52
CA LEU A 56 16.04 7.84 -6.02
C LEU A 56 16.81 7.53 -4.74
N ILE A 57 16.47 6.47 -4.01
CA ILE A 57 17.24 6.03 -2.82
C ILE A 57 18.31 4.99 -3.15
N ASP A 58 18.65 4.86 -4.45
CA ASP A 58 19.68 3.90 -4.94
C ASP A 58 19.49 2.47 -4.41
N SER A 59 18.25 2.10 -4.13
CA SER A 59 17.92 0.77 -3.63
C SER A 59 18.08 -0.31 -4.69
N VAL A 60 17.93 0.06 -5.96
CA VAL A 60 18.08 -0.84 -7.12
C VAL A 60 19.28 -0.37 -7.92
N THR A 61 20.33 -1.16 -7.91
CA THR A 61 21.55 -0.94 -8.67
C THR A 61 21.69 -1.95 -9.80
N ALA A 62 22.62 -1.73 -10.74
CA ALA A 62 22.89 -2.68 -11.81
C ALA A 62 23.36 -4.05 -11.28
N ASP A 63 23.97 -4.07 -10.09
CA ASP A 63 24.58 -5.25 -9.48
C ASP A 63 23.64 -5.96 -8.49
N GLY A 64 22.43 -5.40 -8.21
CA GLY A 64 21.49 -6.00 -7.27
C GLY A 64 20.61 -5.00 -6.53
N ILE A 65 19.96 -5.45 -5.48
CA ILE A 65 19.08 -4.64 -4.64
C ILE A 65 19.71 -4.49 -3.25
N ASN A 66 19.81 -3.25 -2.80
CA ASN A 66 20.22 -2.92 -1.43
C ASN A 66 18.99 -2.94 -0.52
N PHE A 67 18.86 -3.97 0.30
CA PHE A 67 17.75 -4.09 1.25
C PHE A 67 18.07 -3.41 2.57
N THR A 68 17.37 -2.32 2.84
CA THR A 68 17.27 -1.68 4.14
C THR A 68 15.84 -1.85 4.65
N LEU A 69 15.57 -1.53 5.92
CA LEU A 69 14.22 -1.51 6.46
C LEU A 69 13.31 -0.55 5.66
N ALA A 70 13.84 0.61 5.28
CA ALA A 70 13.15 1.61 4.46
C ALA A 70 12.81 1.07 3.07
N THR A 71 13.79 0.45 2.38
CA THR A 71 13.59 -0.17 1.06
C THR A 71 12.57 -1.30 1.13
N GLY A 72 12.69 -2.19 2.12
CA GLY A 72 11.74 -3.29 2.32
C GLY A 72 10.32 -2.80 2.56
N ALA A 73 10.14 -1.77 3.41
CA ALA A 73 8.85 -1.15 3.66
C ALA A 73 8.27 -0.47 2.41
N ALA A 74 9.10 0.21 1.62
CA ALA A 74 8.67 0.87 0.38
C ALA A 74 8.20 -0.16 -0.66
N ILE A 75 8.98 -1.23 -0.87
CA ILE A 75 8.62 -2.30 -1.82
C ILE A 75 7.37 -3.05 -1.35
N ALA A 76 7.26 -3.39 -0.06
CA ALA A 76 6.07 -4.04 0.48
C ALA A 76 4.81 -3.18 0.29
N THR A 77 4.91 -1.88 0.59
CA THR A 77 3.82 -0.93 0.37
C THR A 77 3.43 -0.84 -1.11
N LEU A 78 4.41 -0.80 -2.01
CA LEU A 78 4.19 -0.79 -3.45
C LEU A 78 3.43 -2.05 -3.91
N ILE A 79 3.83 -3.22 -3.44
CA ILE A 79 3.16 -4.49 -3.75
C ILE A 79 1.69 -4.46 -3.29
N VAL A 80 1.44 -4.02 -2.05
CA VAL A 80 0.08 -3.91 -1.51
C VAL A 80 -0.76 -2.93 -2.34
N GLN A 81 -0.22 -1.78 -2.72
CA GLN A 81 -0.90 -0.79 -3.54
C GLN A 81 -1.23 -1.35 -4.94
N CYS A 82 -0.31 -2.08 -5.57
CA CYS A 82 -0.55 -2.74 -6.86
C CYS A 82 -1.65 -3.79 -6.77
N ILE A 83 -1.61 -4.66 -5.76
CA ILE A 83 -2.63 -5.71 -5.56
C ILE A 83 -4.00 -5.07 -5.29
N TYR A 84 -4.06 -4.04 -4.44
CA TYR A 84 -5.30 -3.33 -4.15
C TYR A 84 -5.88 -2.67 -5.41
N THR A 85 -5.05 -1.93 -6.16
CA THR A 85 -5.47 -1.25 -7.39
C THR A 85 -5.99 -2.24 -8.43
N PHE A 86 -5.29 -3.36 -8.62
CA PHE A 86 -5.75 -4.46 -9.47
C PHE A 86 -7.08 -5.04 -8.99
N GLY A 87 -7.23 -5.24 -7.68
CA GLY A 87 -8.47 -5.72 -7.06
C GLY A 87 -9.64 -4.76 -7.26
N VAL A 88 -9.43 -3.46 -7.18
CA VAL A 88 -10.46 -2.45 -7.49
C VAL A 88 -10.89 -2.52 -8.95
N ILE A 89 -9.92 -2.59 -9.87
CA ILE A 89 -10.19 -2.66 -11.31
C ILE A 89 -10.94 -3.95 -11.68
N ARG A 90 -10.50 -5.09 -11.16
CA ARG A 90 -10.99 -6.41 -11.60
C ARG A 90 -12.23 -6.87 -10.85
N HIS A 91 -12.34 -6.53 -9.58
CA HIS A 91 -13.35 -7.06 -8.66
C HIS A 91 -14.20 -6.00 -7.98
N GLY A 92 -13.92 -4.71 -8.18
CA GLY A 92 -14.68 -3.62 -7.56
C GLY A 92 -14.57 -3.55 -6.02
N ILE A 93 -13.51 -4.10 -5.42
CA ILE A 93 -13.33 -4.22 -3.97
C ILE A 93 -12.89 -2.90 -3.30
N GLN A 94 -13.53 -1.77 -3.67
CA GLN A 94 -13.20 -0.44 -3.13
C GLN A 94 -13.27 -0.39 -1.60
N GLY A 95 -14.25 -1.07 -0.99
CA GLY A 95 -14.47 -1.04 0.45
C GLY A 95 -13.27 -1.51 1.28
N LEU A 96 -12.42 -2.39 0.74
CA LEU A 96 -11.18 -2.82 1.41
C LEU A 96 -10.22 -1.64 1.62
N GLY A 97 -10.25 -0.64 0.74
CA GLY A 97 -9.43 0.56 0.83
C GLY A 97 -9.67 1.39 2.09
N LEU A 98 -10.82 1.24 2.74
CA LEU A 98 -11.13 1.95 3.97
C LEU A 98 -10.10 1.70 5.08
N PHE A 99 -9.62 0.47 5.21
CA PHE A 99 -8.61 0.08 6.20
C PHE A 99 -7.22 -0.03 5.59
N LEU A 100 -7.15 -0.52 4.35
CA LEU A 100 -5.89 -0.78 3.68
C LEU A 100 -5.12 0.50 3.32
N LEU A 101 -5.81 1.52 2.80
CA LEU A 101 -5.14 2.75 2.37
C LEU A 101 -4.54 3.54 3.56
N PRO A 102 -5.23 3.75 4.70
CA PRO A 102 -4.58 4.32 5.87
C PRO A 102 -3.42 3.47 6.37
N ALA A 103 -3.56 2.14 6.38
CA ALA A 103 -2.49 1.24 6.80
C ALA A 103 -1.24 1.34 5.91
N THR A 104 -1.41 1.52 4.59
CA THR A 104 -0.29 1.70 3.65
C THR A 104 0.28 3.12 3.65
N ALA A 105 -0.46 4.12 4.09
CA ALA A 105 0.04 5.48 4.25
C ALA A 105 1.04 5.59 5.41
N ILE A 106 0.86 4.80 6.48
CA ILE A 106 1.76 4.84 7.65
C ILE A 106 3.22 4.58 7.27
N PRO A 107 3.59 3.46 6.61
CA PRO A 107 4.97 3.24 6.21
C PRO A 107 5.49 4.32 5.26
N LEU A 108 4.68 4.86 4.34
CA LEU A 108 5.12 5.94 3.44
C LEU A 108 5.54 7.21 4.19
N PHE A 109 4.89 7.52 5.32
CA PHE A 109 5.31 8.64 6.18
C PHE A 109 6.47 8.28 7.11
N LEU A 110 6.62 7.00 7.47
CA LEU A 110 7.71 6.54 8.33
C LEU A 110 9.03 6.40 7.59
N ILE A 111 9.04 5.97 6.32
CA ILE A 111 10.24 5.79 5.51
C ILE A 111 11.18 7.00 5.55
N PRO A 112 10.69 8.25 5.36
CA PRO A 112 11.55 9.43 5.43
C PRO A 112 12.19 9.71 6.80
N VAL A 113 11.61 9.17 7.86
CA VAL A 113 12.04 9.36 9.26
C VAL A 113 12.97 8.24 9.72
N LEU A 114 12.91 7.09 9.03
CA LEU A 114 13.81 5.99 9.33
C LEU A 114 15.25 6.44 9.04
N PRO A 115 16.20 6.20 9.97
CA PRO A 115 17.59 6.50 9.72
C PRO A 115 18.00 5.76 8.45
N GLU A 116 18.54 6.50 7.49
CA GLU A 116 19.22 5.91 6.32
C GLU A 116 20.22 4.93 6.90
N ALA A 117 19.98 3.65 6.69
CA ALA A 117 20.81 2.61 7.28
C ALA A 117 22.22 2.83 6.73
N HIS A 118 23.10 3.34 7.58
CA HIS A 118 24.52 3.43 7.29
C HIS A 118 24.99 2.04 6.87
N ALA A 119 25.86 1.97 5.91
CA ALA A 119 26.33 0.82 5.12
C ALA A 119 26.53 -0.54 5.86
N ALA A 120 26.55 -0.54 7.18
CA ALA A 120 26.74 -1.74 8.01
C ALA A 120 25.53 -2.72 8.04
N ASN A 121 24.35 -2.27 7.60
CA ASN A 121 23.10 -3.08 7.68
C ASN A 121 22.47 -3.34 6.30
N TRP A 122 23.22 -3.16 5.23
CA TRP A 122 22.72 -3.45 3.90
C TRP A 122 22.87 -4.93 3.58
N VAL A 123 21.77 -5.56 3.21
CA VAL A 123 21.79 -6.86 2.56
C VAL A 123 21.84 -6.60 1.05
N HIS A 124 23.01 -6.75 0.47
CA HIS A 124 23.20 -6.64 -0.98
C HIS A 124 22.90 -7.99 -1.62
N THR A 125 21.93 -8.03 -2.53
CA THR A 125 21.62 -9.23 -3.30
C THR A 125 22.31 -9.17 -4.64
N SER A 126 23.31 -10.01 -4.84
CA SER A 126 24.09 -10.07 -6.09
C SER A 126 23.59 -11.17 -7.05
N SER A 127 22.75 -12.09 -6.55
CA SER A 127 22.23 -13.19 -7.35
C SER A 127 20.74 -13.04 -7.63
N LEU A 128 20.32 -13.49 -8.82
CA LEU A 128 18.90 -13.53 -9.19
C LEU A 128 18.07 -14.38 -8.21
N LEU A 129 18.65 -15.45 -7.67
CA LEU A 129 17.99 -16.34 -6.73
C LEU A 129 17.70 -15.64 -5.39
N GLU A 130 18.67 -14.91 -4.84
CA GLU A 130 18.50 -14.15 -3.60
C GLU A 130 17.46 -13.04 -3.76
N THR A 131 17.56 -12.27 -4.85
CA THR A 131 16.59 -11.22 -5.17
C THR A 131 15.17 -11.76 -5.31
N SER A 132 14.99 -12.87 -6.04
CA SER A 132 13.68 -13.48 -6.22
C SER A 132 13.12 -14.05 -4.92
N HIS A 133 13.95 -14.64 -4.08
CA HIS A 133 13.55 -15.14 -2.76
C HIS A 133 13.07 -13.99 -1.85
N LEU A 134 13.78 -12.87 -1.81
CA LEU A 134 13.39 -11.70 -1.02
C LEU A 134 12.09 -11.08 -1.54
N LEU A 135 11.94 -10.91 -2.85
CA LEU A 135 10.71 -10.37 -3.44
C LEU A 135 9.52 -11.29 -3.20
N LEU A 136 9.71 -12.60 -3.29
CA LEU A 136 8.66 -13.59 -2.99
C LEU A 136 8.26 -13.52 -1.51
N SER A 137 9.22 -13.40 -0.60
CA SER A 137 8.97 -13.23 0.82
C SER A 137 8.18 -11.95 1.12
N LEU A 138 8.60 -10.82 0.56
CA LEU A 138 7.87 -9.54 0.69
C LEU A 138 6.45 -9.63 0.14
N THR A 139 6.27 -10.29 -1.01
CA THR A 139 4.95 -10.51 -1.61
C THR A 139 4.07 -11.36 -0.70
N SER A 140 4.63 -12.41 -0.10
CA SER A 140 3.91 -13.27 0.84
C SER A 140 3.45 -12.50 2.08
N TYR A 141 4.31 -11.64 2.67
CA TYR A 141 3.92 -10.77 3.77
C TYR A 141 2.87 -9.74 3.38
N ALA A 142 2.96 -9.17 2.18
CA ALA A 142 1.97 -8.23 1.65
C ALA A 142 0.60 -8.89 1.50
N VAL A 143 0.54 -10.11 0.94
CA VAL A 143 -0.70 -10.89 0.79
C VAL A 143 -1.27 -11.29 2.15
N LEU A 144 -0.42 -11.70 3.08
CA LEU A 144 -0.85 -12.04 4.45
C LEU A 144 -1.44 -10.81 5.17
N THR A 145 -0.82 -9.65 5.02
CA THR A 145 -1.34 -8.38 5.56
C THR A 145 -2.71 -8.03 4.98
N LEU A 146 -2.88 -8.17 3.66
CA LEU A 146 -4.17 -8.00 2.99
C LEU A 146 -5.24 -8.95 3.53
N ALA A 147 -4.89 -10.22 3.68
CA ALA A 147 -5.79 -11.24 4.22
C ALA A 147 -6.21 -10.92 5.67
N ALA A 148 -5.27 -10.50 6.50
CA ALA A 148 -5.54 -10.11 7.89
C ALA A 148 -6.47 -8.89 7.98
N ILE A 149 -6.23 -7.85 7.17
CA ILE A 149 -7.10 -6.66 7.11
C ILE A 149 -8.51 -7.04 6.62
N HIS A 150 -8.60 -7.90 5.60
CA HIS A 150 -9.87 -8.37 5.08
C HIS A 150 -10.66 -9.18 6.14
N ALA A 151 -10.00 -10.08 6.85
CA ALA A 151 -10.60 -10.85 7.94
C ALA A 151 -11.09 -9.93 9.09
N LEU A 152 -10.28 -8.91 9.46
CA LEU A 152 -10.68 -7.93 10.46
C LEU A 152 -11.93 -7.16 10.03
N MET A 153 -11.98 -6.72 8.77
CA MET A 153 -13.14 -6.02 8.21
C MET A 153 -14.40 -6.90 8.26
N GLN A 154 -14.29 -8.19 7.92
CA GLN A 154 -15.42 -9.12 8.01
C GLN A 154 -15.91 -9.28 9.45
N ILE A 155 -15.01 -9.44 10.42
CA ILE A 155 -15.37 -9.55 11.85
C ILE A 155 -16.11 -8.30 12.33
N LEU A 156 -15.63 -7.11 11.95
CA LEU A 156 -16.26 -5.85 12.33
C LEU A 156 -17.66 -5.71 11.72
N LEU A 157 -17.81 -6.08 10.45
CA LEU A 157 -19.08 -6.05 9.75
C LEU A 157 -20.11 -7.01 10.40
N ASP A 158 -19.70 -8.25 10.69
CA ASP A 158 -20.53 -9.24 11.35
C ASP A 158 -21.02 -8.77 12.73
N ARG A 159 -20.11 -8.16 13.50
CA ARG A 159 -20.48 -7.58 14.82
C ARG A 159 -21.49 -6.45 14.68
N ALA A 160 -21.30 -5.55 13.70
CA ALA A 160 -22.22 -4.45 13.44
C ALA A 160 -23.61 -4.95 13.03
N LEU A 161 -23.69 -5.98 12.16
CA LEU A 161 -24.95 -6.59 11.74
C LEU A 161 -25.67 -7.31 12.88
N LYS A 162 -24.95 -8.06 13.71
CA LYS A 162 -25.53 -8.73 14.90
C LYS A 162 -26.12 -7.71 15.88
N LYS A 163 -25.41 -6.60 16.16
CA LYS A 163 -25.90 -5.54 17.03
C LYS A 163 -27.21 -4.91 16.52
N LYS A 164 -27.30 -4.70 15.19
CA LYS A 164 -28.51 -4.14 14.57
C LYS A 164 -29.72 -5.11 14.63
N ARG A 165 -29.46 -6.43 14.55
CA ARG A 165 -30.55 -7.45 14.69
C ARG A 165 -31.09 -7.54 16.10
N MET A 166 -30.27 -7.32 17.13
CA MET A 166 -30.69 -7.41 18.53
C MET A 166 -31.38 -6.14 19.04
N SER A 167 -31.34 -5.03 18.30
CA SER A 167 -31.98 -3.76 18.67
C SER A 167 -33.36 -3.56 18.02
N LYS A 168 -33.88 -4.57 17.31
CA LYS A 168 -35.24 -4.67 16.80
C LYS A 168 -36.02 -5.71 17.57
#